data_37d667decd4f2e933fbb7870c3925fd2
#
_entry.id   37d667decd4f2e933fbb7870c3925fd2
#
_cell.length_a   1.000
_cell.length_b   1.000
_cell.length_c   1.000
_cell.angle_alpha   90.00
_cell.angle_beta   90.00
_cell.angle_gamma   90.00
#
_symmetry.space_group_name_H-M   'P 1'
#
loop_
_entity.id
_entity.type
_entity.pdbx_description
1 polymer ?
#
loop_
_entity_poly.entity_id
_entity_poly.type
_entity_poly.pdbx_seq_one_letter_code
_entity_poly.pdbx_strand_id
1 'polypeptide(L)'
;MKNWTKVLSFKITAPAGYYNYDFRDPHVFYNEELKKYSMLVSTQTEPGRKAVLLHFTSTDPASGKWDVQAPIYTTTPQDNYLMMECADIFKMGNYWYLIFSENWSGNKGTHYRMANSISGPWTTPENDMIDGEYFYAGKTASDGSKRYVFGWTARKTPENDLGNKDWAGNMVIHELIQNSDGTLGTQAPQKVKDLFSKKIVAEVDATSENVTANNGNYTLSGTTNKALVTFKSIGKKAKIKAEFTLGKENGTSGFVFHTDSNGSYCKIVFDMAKGKIIGYNSISQEVTRMPFQFQANTKYDVEIITEGSVVVLYINGKAALTNRVYGREQNKWGLIAEGQNSTFSNLQITQPE
;
A
#
# COMPACT_ATOMS: atom_id res chain seq x y z
N MET A 1 24.55 6.23 -12.32
CA MET A 1 25.36 5.04 -12.65
C MET A 1 25.02 4.62 -14.05
N LYS A 2 26.03 4.54 -14.94
CA LYS A 2 25.79 4.19 -16.36
C LYS A 2 26.36 2.81 -16.74
N ASN A 3 27.31 2.28 -15.98
CA ASN A 3 27.98 1.03 -16.26
C ASN A 3 28.00 0.14 -15.03
N TRP A 4 27.75 -1.14 -15.20
CA TRP A 4 27.78 -2.17 -14.18
C TRP A 4 28.67 -3.31 -14.61
N THR A 5 29.53 -3.79 -13.72
CA THR A 5 30.33 -4.99 -13.94
C THR A 5 30.02 -6.00 -12.86
N LYS A 6 29.64 -7.21 -13.25
CA LYS A 6 29.43 -8.32 -12.31
C LYS A 6 30.79 -8.84 -11.84
N VAL A 7 31.01 -8.83 -10.52
CA VAL A 7 32.22 -9.39 -9.89
C VAL A 7 31.98 -10.88 -9.64
N LEU A 8 32.46 -11.74 -10.53
CA LEU A 8 32.17 -13.19 -10.51
C LEU A 8 32.87 -13.92 -9.36
N SER A 9 33.98 -13.40 -8.82
CA SER A 9 34.68 -13.96 -7.67
C SER A 9 33.96 -13.72 -6.34
N PHE A 10 32.98 -12.82 -6.33
CA PHE A 10 32.23 -12.49 -5.14
C PHE A 10 30.95 -13.35 -5.06
N LYS A 11 30.90 -14.24 -4.08
CA LYS A 11 29.75 -15.11 -3.86
C LYS A 11 29.53 -15.31 -2.36
N ILE A 12 28.30 -15.05 -1.89
CA ILE A 12 27.84 -15.41 -0.55
C ILE A 12 26.80 -16.51 -0.69
N THR A 13 26.88 -17.50 0.18
CA THR A 13 25.93 -18.61 0.28
C THR A 13 25.29 -18.61 1.66
N ALA A 14 24.13 -19.25 1.79
CA ALA A 14 23.47 -19.40 3.08
C ALA A 14 24.39 -20.18 4.05
N PRO A 15 24.53 -19.73 5.31
CA PRO A 15 25.22 -20.49 6.35
C PRO A 15 24.51 -21.80 6.66
N ALA A 16 25.20 -22.73 7.34
CA ALA A 16 24.58 -23.95 7.83
C ALA A 16 23.35 -23.67 8.69
N GLY A 17 22.29 -24.46 8.52
CA GLY A 17 21.00 -24.26 9.18
C GLY A 17 20.03 -23.31 8.44
N TYR A 18 20.42 -22.86 7.25
CA TYR A 18 19.58 -21.99 6.41
C TYR A 18 19.53 -22.48 4.97
N TYR A 19 18.35 -22.30 4.34
CA TYR A 19 18.04 -22.81 3.02
C TYR A 19 18.69 -21.97 1.92
N ASN A 20 19.55 -22.59 1.11
CA ASN A 20 20.33 -21.87 0.10
C ASN A 20 19.59 -21.59 -1.21
N TYR A 21 18.53 -22.35 -1.51
CA TYR A 21 17.77 -22.16 -2.77
C TYR A 21 17.01 -20.83 -2.82
N ASP A 22 16.40 -20.45 -1.69
CA ASP A 22 15.64 -19.19 -1.54
C ASP A 22 16.47 -18.07 -0.86
N PHE A 23 17.79 -18.12 -0.94
CA PHE A 23 18.71 -17.13 -0.41
C PHE A 23 18.84 -15.96 -1.38
N ARG A 24 18.13 -14.82 -1.12
CA ARG A 24 17.99 -13.71 -2.06
C ARG A 24 17.72 -12.36 -1.42
N ASP A 25 17.56 -11.32 -2.24
CA ASP A 25 17.15 -9.95 -1.90
C ASP A 25 18.11 -9.26 -0.93
N PRO A 26 19.42 -9.17 -1.21
CA PRO A 26 20.34 -8.50 -0.31
C PRO A 26 20.03 -7.01 -0.19
N HIS A 27 20.00 -6.51 1.05
CA HIS A 27 19.91 -5.09 1.36
C HIS A 27 21.16 -4.67 2.14
N VAL A 28 21.99 -3.81 1.55
CA VAL A 28 23.27 -3.36 2.14
C VAL A 28 23.16 -1.89 2.54
N PHE A 29 23.57 -1.58 3.77
CA PHE A 29 23.62 -0.23 4.29
C PHE A 29 24.80 -0.06 5.25
N TYR A 30 25.26 1.18 5.45
CA TYR A 30 26.23 1.47 6.50
C TYR A 30 25.52 1.63 7.83
N ASN A 31 25.91 0.85 8.82
CA ASN A 31 25.36 0.90 10.16
C ASN A 31 26.23 1.79 11.06
N GLU A 32 25.76 2.98 11.35
CA GLU A 32 26.48 3.97 12.15
C GLU A 32 26.73 3.51 13.59
N GLU A 33 25.87 2.68 14.15
CA GLU A 33 26.00 2.16 15.52
C GLU A 33 27.14 1.11 15.60
N LEU A 34 27.23 0.24 14.59
CA LEU A 34 28.28 -0.78 14.49
C LEU A 34 29.56 -0.29 13.84
N LYS A 35 29.56 0.88 13.18
CA LYS A 35 30.65 1.39 12.35
C LYS A 35 31.11 0.39 11.28
N LYS A 36 30.16 -0.35 10.72
CA LYS A 36 30.35 -1.39 9.70
C LYS A 36 29.21 -1.35 8.68
N TYR A 37 29.45 -1.92 7.52
CA TYR A 37 28.35 -2.26 6.62
C TYR A 37 27.57 -3.45 7.16
N SER A 38 26.27 -3.35 7.09
CA SER A 38 25.33 -4.44 7.38
C SER A 38 24.65 -4.88 6.09
N MET A 39 24.40 -6.17 5.95
CA MET A 39 23.62 -6.73 4.86
C MET A 39 22.56 -7.66 5.42
N LEU A 40 21.31 -7.43 5.04
CA LEU A 40 20.20 -8.35 5.28
C LEU A 40 20.02 -9.23 4.05
N VAL A 41 19.71 -10.51 4.27
CA VAL A 41 19.38 -11.44 3.18
C VAL A 41 18.19 -12.28 3.60
N SER A 42 17.21 -12.39 2.71
CA SER A 42 16.01 -13.18 2.91
C SER A 42 16.30 -14.67 2.64
N THR A 43 15.85 -15.54 3.53
CA THR A 43 15.88 -16.98 3.34
C THR A 43 14.92 -17.70 4.32
N GLN A 44 15.08 -19.00 4.47
CA GLN A 44 14.32 -19.86 5.37
C GLN A 44 15.26 -20.67 6.27
N THR A 45 14.77 -21.05 7.45
CA THR A 45 15.46 -22.00 8.33
C THR A 45 15.47 -23.40 7.71
N GLU A 46 16.51 -24.19 8.03
CA GLU A 46 16.61 -25.61 7.65
C GLU A 46 17.02 -26.42 8.87
N PRO A 47 16.21 -27.39 9.33
CA PRO A 47 14.87 -27.73 8.84
C PRO A 47 13.79 -26.72 9.24
N GLY A 48 12.57 -26.89 8.74
CA GLY A 48 11.35 -26.20 9.19
C GLY A 48 10.82 -25.12 8.27
N ARG A 49 11.65 -24.65 7.31
CA ARG A 49 11.21 -23.71 6.25
C ARG A 49 10.44 -22.49 6.76
N LYS A 50 10.96 -21.85 7.81
CA LYS A 50 10.40 -20.59 8.36
C LYS A 50 11.19 -19.40 7.84
N ALA A 51 10.49 -18.34 7.47
CA ALA A 51 11.11 -17.11 6.98
C ALA A 51 12.08 -16.52 8.01
N VAL A 52 13.26 -16.12 7.55
CA VAL A 52 14.30 -15.49 8.35
C VAL A 52 15.03 -14.42 7.54
N LEU A 53 15.37 -13.32 8.18
CA LEU A 53 16.25 -12.29 7.64
C LEU A 53 17.62 -12.43 8.31
N LEU A 54 18.56 -12.98 7.56
CA LEU A 54 19.93 -13.12 7.99
C LEU A 54 20.64 -11.77 8.01
N HIS A 55 21.60 -11.65 8.91
CA HIS A 55 22.43 -10.47 9.06
C HIS A 55 23.90 -10.81 8.84
N PHE A 56 24.54 -10.03 8.01
CA PHE A 56 25.98 -10.09 7.75
C PHE A 56 26.59 -8.70 7.98
N THR A 57 27.84 -8.68 8.45
CA THR A 57 28.59 -7.41 8.61
C THR A 57 29.93 -7.45 7.88
N SER A 58 30.39 -6.28 7.41
CA SER A 58 31.70 -6.15 6.78
C SER A 58 32.28 -4.75 7.04
N THR A 59 33.58 -4.64 7.20
CA THR A 59 34.32 -3.36 7.21
C THR A 59 34.64 -2.89 5.79
N ASP A 60 34.70 -3.83 4.83
CA ASP A 60 34.94 -3.58 3.42
C ASP A 60 34.05 -4.51 2.56
N PRO A 61 32.86 -4.05 2.16
CA PRO A 61 31.95 -4.87 1.37
C PRO A 61 32.50 -5.25 -0.01
N ALA A 62 33.43 -4.47 -0.56
CA ALA A 62 34.05 -4.75 -1.86
C ALA A 62 35.04 -5.93 -1.80
N SER A 63 35.57 -6.26 -0.63
CA SER A 63 36.45 -7.42 -0.45
C SER A 63 35.76 -8.77 -0.61
N GLY A 64 34.42 -8.78 -0.57
CA GLY A 64 33.61 -10.01 -0.56
C GLY A 64 33.59 -10.76 0.77
N LYS A 65 34.24 -10.22 1.81
CA LYS A 65 34.28 -10.83 3.15
C LYS A 65 33.17 -10.28 4.03
N TRP A 66 32.31 -11.16 4.50
CA TRP A 66 31.18 -10.86 5.35
C TRP A 66 31.13 -11.81 6.54
N ASP A 67 31.02 -11.25 7.73
CA ASP A 67 30.86 -11.99 8.98
C ASP A 67 29.38 -12.28 9.23
N VAL A 68 29.04 -13.53 9.44
CA VAL A 68 27.67 -13.94 9.80
C VAL A 68 27.37 -13.49 11.22
N GLN A 69 26.21 -12.87 11.40
CA GLN A 69 25.66 -12.43 12.69
C GLN A 69 24.42 -13.24 13.06
N ALA A 70 23.90 -13.05 14.27
CA ALA A 70 22.54 -13.52 14.59
C ALA A 70 21.53 -12.92 13.63
N PRO A 71 20.50 -13.66 13.22
CA PRO A 71 19.44 -13.11 12.37
C PRO A 71 18.83 -11.84 12.95
N ILE A 72 18.52 -10.88 12.07
CA ILE A 72 17.81 -9.66 12.47
C ILE A 72 16.39 -9.97 12.92
N TYR A 73 15.72 -10.87 12.16
CA TYR A 73 14.35 -11.25 12.45
C TYR A 73 14.05 -12.66 11.92
N THR A 74 13.34 -13.42 12.71
CA THR A 74 12.74 -14.70 12.30
C THR A 74 11.23 -14.58 12.49
N THR A 75 10.46 -15.11 11.53
CA THR A 75 9.00 -15.09 11.62
C THR A 75 8.53 -15.68 12.94
N THR A 76 7.55 -15.01 13.57
CA THR A 76 6.94 -15.49 14.81
C THR A 76 5.99 -16.66 14.54
N PRO A 77 5.62 -17.47 15.54
CA PRO A 77 4.58 -18.50 15.40
C PRO A 77 3.22 -17.92 14.96
N GLN A 78 2.93 -16.68 15.33
CA GLN A 78 1.70 -15.97 14.96
C GLN A 78 1.69 -15.57 13.47
N ASP A 79 2.80 -15.05 12.96
CA ASP A 79 2.95 -14.66 11.55
C ASP A 79 3.10 -15.89 10.65
N ASN A 80 3.94 -16.81 11.06
CA ASN A 80 4.26 -18.08 10.38
C ASN A 80 4.55 -17.90 8.87
N TYR A 81 5.27 -16.85 8.51
CA TYR A 81 5.63 -16.56 7.12
C TYR A 81 6.60 -17.62 6.58
N LEU A 82 6.42 -17.95 5.30
CA LEU A 82 7.35 -18.83 4.57
C LEU A 82 8.53 -18.04 4.00
N MET A 83 8.32 -16.77 3.65
CA MET A 83 9.36 -15.91 3.10
C MET A 83 9.07 -14.44 3.47
N MET A 84 10.12 -13.67 3.73
CA MET A 84 10.08 -12.23 3.90
C MET A 84 10.96 -11.61 2.83
N GLU A 85 10.37 -11.25 1.68
CA GLU A 85 11.09 -10.80 0.49
C GLU A 85 11.39 -9.31 0.52
N CYS A 86 12.42 -8.92 -0.23
CA CYS A 86 12.78 -7.52 -0.47
C CYS A 86 12.99 -6.71 0.81
N ALA A 87 13.54 -7.35 1.86
CA ALA A 87 13.71 -6.71 3.16
C ALA A 87 14.50 -5.39 3.07
N ASP A 88 14.07 -4.41 3.83
CA ASP A 88 14.70 -3.09 3.99
C ASP A 88 14.68 -2.70 5.46
N ILE A 89 15.71 -2.02 5.92
CA ILE A 89 15.84 -1.59 7.31
C ILE A 89 16.34 -0.14 7.38
N PHE A 90 15.73 0.66 8.23
CA PHE A 90 16.11 2.05 8.42
C PHE A 90 15.74 2.58 9.80
N LYS A 91 16.39 3.66 10.19
CA LYS A 91 16.05 4.42 11.39
C LYS A 91 15.24 5.68 11.02
N MET A 92 14.18 5.94 11.75
CA MET A 92 13.39 7.16 11.64
C MET A 92 12.94 7.58 13.05
N GLY A 93 13.27 8.81 13.45
CA GLY A 93 13.12 9.23 14.85
C GLY A 93 13.89 8.31 15.80
N ASN A 94 13.20 7.83 16.83
CA ASN A 94 13.77 6.97 17.86
C ASN A 94 13.65 5.46 17.55
N TYR A 95 13.05 5.09 16.41
CA TYR A 95 12.77 3.70 16.08
C TYR A 95 13.54 3.22 14.86
N TRP A 96 13.92 1.96 14.90
CA TRP A 96 14.29 1.16 13.75
C TRP A 96 13.05 0.52 13.15
N TYR A 97 12.98 0.49 11.84
CA TYR A 97 11.92 -0.15 11.06
C TYR A 97 12.50 -1.20 10.14
N LEU A 98 11.88 -2.35 10.12
CA LEU A 98 12.17 -3.44 9.23
C LEU A 98 10.95 -3.62 8.32
N ILE A 99 11.12 -3.39 7.02
CA ILE A 99 10.08 -3.59 6.01
C ILE A 99 10.39 -4.85 5.22
N PHE A 100 9.38 -5.62 4.88
CA PHE A 100 9.48 -6.79 4.01
C PHE A 100 8.14 -7.06 3.32
N SER A 101 8.18 -7.84 2.23
CA SER A 101 6.98 -8.25 1.51
C SER A 101 6.76 -9.75 1.63
N GLU A 102 5.50 -10.17 1.72
CA GLU A 102 5.11 -11.56 1.89
C GLU A 102 3.90 -11.86 0.96
N ASN A 103 3.85 -13.05 0.38
CA ASN A 103 2.86 -13.41 -0.64
C ASN A 103 2.28 -14.82 -0.47
N TRP A 104 2.55 -15.49 0.63
CA TRP A 104 2.15 -16.90 0.86
C TRP A 104 1.08 -17.07 1.93
N SER A 105 0.97 -16.12 2.87
CA SER A 105 -0.05 -16.15 3.91
C SER A 105 -1.41 -15.62 3.42
N GLY A 106 -2.40 -15.64 4.29
CA GLY A 106 -3.68 -14.97 4.07
C GLY A 106 -3.64 -13.44 4.21
N ASN A 107 -2.51 -12.87 4.62
CA ASN A 107 -2.30 -11.44 4.82
C ASN A 107 -1.14 -10.93 3.95
N LYS A 108 -1.30 -11.09 2.64
CA LYS A 108 -0.29 -10.72 1.64
C LYS A 108 -0.07 -9.22 1.57
N GLY A 109 1.16 -8.80 1.33
CA GLY A 109 1.48 -7.39 1.14
C GLY A 109 2.88 -7.01 1.63
N THR A 110 3.09 -5.71 1.82
CA THR A 110 4.31 -5.15 2.40
C THR A 110 4.05 -4.79 3.86
N HIS A 111 4.78 -5.43 4.76
CA HIS A 111 4.64 -5.33 6.20
C HIS A 111 5.82 -4.61 6.82
N TYR A 112 5.67 -4.17 8.08
CA TYR A 112 6.79 -3.64 8.84
C TYR A 112 6.81 -4.15 10.29
N ARG A 113 8.00 -4.09 10.88
CA ARG A 113 8.25 -4.27 12.31
C ARG A 113 8.97 -3.03 12.82
N MET A 114 8.85 -2.75 14.11
CA MET A 114 9.53 -1.63 14.75
C MET A 114 10.25 -2.06 16.03
N ALA A 115 11.37 -1.39 16.34
CA ALA A 115 12.18 -1.65 17.52
C ALA A 115 12.94 -0.38 17.95
N ASN A 116 13.36 -0.31 19.22
CA ASN A 116 14.23 0.76 19.70
C ASN A 116 15.71 0.52 19.36
N SER A 117 16.07 -0.71 18.98
CA SER A 117 17.41 -1.12 18.59
C SER A 117 17.37 -1.95 17.32
N ILE A 118 18.40 -1.88 16.49
CA ILE A 118 18.53 -2.72 15.30
C ILE A 118 18.52 -4.21 15.62
N SER A 119 18.96 -4.58 16.80
CA SER A 119 18.96 -5.98 17.29
C SER A 119 17.61 -6.39 17.90
N GLY A 120 16.61 -5.53 17.86
CA GLY A 120 15.32 -5.78 18.49
C GLY A 120 15.29 -5.49 20.00
N PRO A 121 14.34 -6.03 20.76
CA PRO A 121 13.27 -6.89 20.25
C PRO A 121 12.34 -6.17 19.28
N TRP A 122 11.95 -6.85 18.20
CA TRP A 122 11.05 -6.33 17.20
C TRP A 122 9.60 -6.53 17.62
N THR A 123 8.79 -5.49 17.48
CA THR A 123 7.34 -5.52 17.74
C THR A 123 6.56 -5.43 16.45
N THR A 124 5.44 -6.15 16.41
CA THR A 124 4.43 -6.07 15.34
C THR A 124 3.37 -5.07 15.77
N PRO A 125 3.17 -3.95 15.06
CA PRO A 125 2.03 -3.05 15.31
C PRO A 125 0.69 -3.74 15.03
N GLU A 126 -0.40 -3.23 15.61
CA GLU A 126 -1.75 -3.73 15.35
C GLU A 126 -2.10 -3.70 13.84
N ASN A 127 -1.72 -2.63 13.17
CA ASN A 127 -1.69 -2.56 11.71
C ASN A 127 -0.24 -2.42 11.24
N ASP A 128 0.30 -3.50 10.74
CA ASP A 128 1.69 -3.59 10.26
C ASP A 128 1.83 -3.47 8.74
N MET A 129 0.73 -3.19 8.03
CA MET A 129 0.73 -3.05 6.57
C MET A 129 1.09 -1.63 6.14
N ILE A 130 1.90 -1.52 5.11
CA ILE A 130 2.21 -0.24 4.45
C ILE A 130 1.10 0.16 3.48
N ASP A 131 0.50 -0.81 2.79
CA ASP A 131 -0.60 -0.68 1.82
C ASP A 131 -1.27 -2.06 1.64
N GLY A 132 -2.34 -2.14 0.87
CA GLY A 132 -3.01 -3.40 0.55
C GLY A 132 -2.20 -4.32 -0.39
N GLU A 133 -2.80 -5.46 -0.76
CA GLU A 133 -2.15 -6.54 -1.52
C GLU A 133 -1.64 -6.17 -2.93
N TYR A 134 -2.06 -5.03 -3.47
CA TYR A 134 -1.58 -4.52 -4.76
C TYR A 134 -0.29 -3.70 -4.67
N PHE A 135 0.26 -3.51 -3.48
CA PHE A 135 1.56 -2.89 -3.28
C PHE A 135 2.56 -3.92 -2.78
N TYR A 136 3.63 -4.16 -3.54
CA TYR A 136 4.57 -5.24 -3.25
C TYR A 136 6.03 -4.84 -3.48
N ALA A 137 6.96 -5.59 -2.85
CA ALA A 137 8.41 -5.41 -2.94
C ALA A 137 8.88 -4.01 -2.51
N GLY A 138 8.31 -3.52 -1.39
CA GLY A 138 8.58 -2.20 -0.86
C GLY A 138 10.05 -2.01 -0.46
N LYS A 139 10.69 -0.98 -1.04
CA LYS A 139 12.04 -0.52 -0.68
C LYS A 139 11.98 0.96 -0.35
N THR A 140 12.80 1.42 0.59
CA THR A 140 12.74 2.81 1.03
C THR A 140 13.96 3.63 0.63
N ALA A 141 13.77 4.93 0.50
CA ALA A 141 14.83 5.91 0.37
C ALA A 141 14.45 7.21 1.08
N SER A 142 15.44 7.94 1.58
CA SER A 142 15.26 9.26 2.18
C SER A 142 15.88 10.34 1.31
N ASP A 143 15.23 11.51 1.26
CA ASP A 143 15.82 12.74 0.68
C ASP A 143 16.55 13.60 1.71
N GLY A 144 16.73 13.07 2.93
CA GLY A 144 17.33 13.76 4.08
C GLY A 144 16.31 14.38 5.04
N SER A 145 15.11 14.68 4.58
CA SER A 145 14.01 15.24 5.40
C SER A 145 12.82 14.30 5.52
N LYS A 146 12.52 13.57 4.45
CA LYS A 146 11.40 12.66 4.31
C LYS A 146 11.88 11.28 3.88
N ARG A 147 11.07 10.28 4.18
CA ARG A 147 11.31 8.92 3.71
C ARG A 147 10.15 8.46 2.83
N TYR A 148 10.51 7.80 1.75
CA TYR A 148 9.57 7.28 0.78
C TYR A 148 9.71 5.77 0.68
N VAL A 149 8.62 5.08 0.44
CA VAL A 149 8.61 3.67 0.09
C VAL A 149 8.16 3.50 -1.35
N PHE A 150 8.91 2.70 -2.10
CA PHE A 150 8.71 2.40 -3.51
C PHE A 150 8.35 0.93 -3.63
N GLY A 151 7.22 0.64 -4.22
CA GLY A 151 6.80 -0.71 -4.52
C GLY A 151 6.18 -0.78 -5.91
N TRP A 152 5.76 -1.96 -6.32
CA TRP A 152 5.06 -2.10 -7.58
C TRP A 152 3.62 -2.61 -7.36
N THR A 153 2.72 -2.18 -8.26
CA THR A 153 1.35 -2.71 -8.33
C THR A 153 1.22 -3.65 -9.51
N ALA A 154 0.78 -4.89 -9.23
CA ALA A 154 0.69 -5.96 -10.21
C ALA A 154 -0.16 -5.56 -11.42
N ARG A 155 0.29 -5.95 -12.63
CA ARG A 155 -0.57 -6.03 -13.81
C ARG A 155 -1.49 -7.24 -13.69
N LYS A 156 -2.49 -7.29 -14.56
CA LYS A 156 -3.31 -8.48 -14.76
C LYS A 156 -3.11 -9.01 -16.17
N THR A 157 -3.20 -10.31 -16.32
CA THR A 157 -3.15 -10.98 -17.62
C THR A 157 -4.42 -11.82 -17.80
N PRO A 158 -5.28 -11.57 -18.84
CA PRO A 158 -5.23 -10.41 -19.74
C PRO A 158 -5.43 -9.06 -19.02
N GLU A 159 -5.04 -7.94 -19.66
CA GLU A 159 -5.16 -6.59 -19.10
C GLU A 159 -6.62 -6.11 -19.05
N ASN A 160 -7.40 -6.72 -18.16
CA ASN A 160 -8.77 -6.33 -17.83
C ASN A 160 -9.05 -6.57 -16.33
N ASP A 161 -10.20 -6.16 -15.87
CA ASP A 161 -10.55 -6.22 -14.45
C ASP A 161 -10.60 -7.64 -13.89
N LEU A 162 -10.98 -8.63 -14.70
CA LEU A 162 -11.08 -10.04 -14.31
C LEU A 162 -9.82 -10.87 -14.62
N GLY A 163 -8.80 -10.26 -15.21
CA GLY A 163 -7.51 -10.92 -15.47
C GLY A 163 -6.82 -11.37 -14.19
N ASN A 164 -5.99 -12.40 -14.29
CA ASN A 164 -5.19 -12.89 -13.19
C ASN A 164 -4.09 -11.90 -12.84
N LYS A 165 -3.84 -11.71 -11.53
CA LYS A 165 -2.74 -10.90 -11.01
C LYS A 165 -1.41 -11.50 -11.51
N ASP A 166 -0.63 -10.70 -12.22
CA ASP A 166 0.66 -11.06 -12.78
C ASP A 166 1.81 -10.55 -11.90
N TRP A 167 3.04 -10.90 -12.23
CA TRP A 167 4.21 -10.44 -11.51
C TRP A 167 4.72 -9.10 -12.07
N ALA A 168 5.17 -8.20 -11.17
CA ALA A 168 5.58 -6.83 -11.48
C ALA A 168 4.46 -5.94 -12.08
N GLY A 169 4.77 -4.69 -12.38
CA GLY A 169 3.81 -3.73 -12.95
C GLY A 169 4.28 -2.29 -12.85
N ASN A 170 3.40 -1.38 -12.49
CA ASN A 170 3.71 0.03 -12.33
C ASN A 170 4.31 0.32 -10.96
N MET A 171 5.26 1.23 -10.89
CA MET A 171 5.78 1.73 -9.62
C MET A 171 4.73 2.61 -8.93
N VAL A 172 4.57 2.39 -7.63
CA VAL A 172 3.80 3.24 -6.72
C VAL A 172 4.75 3.75 -5.63
N ILE A 173 4.55 4.99 -5.23
CA ILE A 173 5.39 5.67 -4.23
C ILE A 173 4.50 6.23 -3.13
N HIS A 174 4.84 5.95 -1.88
CA HIS A 174 4.24 6.59 -0.71
C HIS A 174 5.30 7.35 0.08
N GLU A 175 4.92 8.46 0.69
CA GLU A 175 5.67 9.11 1.76
C GLU A 175 5.31 8.44 3.08
N LEU A 176 6.30 7.98 3.84
CA LEU A 176 6.13 7.40 5.16
C LEU A 176 6.02 8.50 6.21
N ILE A 177 5.01 8.39 7.06
CA ILE A 177 4.77 9.29 8.18
C ILE A 177 4.95 8.51 9.48
N GLN A 178 5.77 9.03 10.39
CA GLN A 178 5.87 8.47 11.73
C GLN A 178 4.83 9.12 12.65
N ASN A 179 3.95 8.33 13.21
CA ASN A 179 2.99 8.75 14.23
C ASN A 179 3.69 8.97 15.59
N SER A 180 3.04 9.61 16.53
CA SER A 180 3.59 9.91 17.87
C SER A 180 3.92 8.66 18.68
N ASP A 181 3.27 7.54 18.41
CA ASP A 181 3.51 6.22 19.02
C ASP A 181 4.59 5.40 18.30
N GLY A 182 5.19 5.96 17.25
CA GLY A 182 6.18 5.31 16.41
C GLY A 182 5.60 4.46 15.28
N THR A 183 4.29 4.22 15.22
CA THR A 183 3.70 3.49 14.08
C THR A 183 3.84 4.28 12.78
N LEU A 184 3.86 3.56 11.64
CA LEU A 184 3.96 4.19 10.32
C LEU A 184 2.57 4.42 9.71
N GLY A 185 2.40 5.60 9.13
CA GLY A 185 1.32 5.93 8.21
C GLY A 185 1.87 6.20 6.82
N THR A 186 0.97 6.29 5.85
CA THR A 186 1.31 6.53 4.45
C THR A 186 0.47 7.66 3.85
N GLN A 187 1.12 8.52 3.07
CA GLN A 187 0.44 9.56 2.30
C GLN A 187 1.04 9.71 0.90
N ALA A 188 0.32 10.41 0.02
CA ALA A 188 0.87 10.76 -1.27
C ALA A 188 2.05 11.75 -1.11
N PRO A 189 3.19 11.54 -1.80
CA PRO A 189 4.28 12.50 -1.79
C PRO A 189 3.84 13.89 -2.30
N GLN A 190 4.29 14.96 -1.65
CA GLN A 190 3.87 16.31 -2.01
C GLN A 190 4.14 16.63 -3.48
N LYS A 191 5.31 16.25 -4.00
CA LYS A 191 5.67 16.47 -5.42
C LYS A 191 4.73 15.76 -6.39
N VAL A 192 4.16 14.61 -6.01
CA VAL A 192 3.13 13.93 -6.81
C VAL A 192 1.82 14.73 -6.75
N LYS A 193 1.43 15.22 -5.57
CA LYS A 193 0.22 16.06 -5.42
C LYS A 193 0.29 17.34 -6.22
N ASP A 194 1.46 17.96 -6.32
CA ASP A 194 1.70 19.23 -7.02
C ASP A 194 1.57 19.11 -8.55
N LEU A 195 1.68 17.88 -9.10
CA LEU A 195 1.43 17.62 -10.53
C LEU A 195 -0.04 17.87 -10.93
N PHE A 196 -0.96 17.88 -9.97
CA PHE A 196 -2.39 18.00 -10.21
C PHE A 196 -2.87 19.38 -9.81
N SER A 197 -2.68 20.37 -10.69
CA SER A 197 -2.97 21.79 -10.43
C SER A 197 -4.26 22.28 -11.11
N LYS A 198 -4.63 21.72 -12.26
CA LYS A 198 -5.80 22.13 -13.04
C LYS A 198 -7.09 21.61 -12.43
N LYS A 199 -7.91 22.49 -11.86
CA LYS A 199 -9.25 22.16 -11.35
C LYS A 199 -10.19 21.81 -12.49
N ILE A 200 -10.98 20.75 -12.30
CA ILE A 200 -12.09 20.39 -13.19
C ILE A 200 -13.37 20.20 -12.38
N VAL A 201 -14.51 20.36 -13.05
CA VAL A 201 -15.83 20.18 -12.44
C VAL A 201 -16.18 18.69 -12.42
N ALA A 202 -16.72 18.22 -11.30
CA ALA A 202 -17.34 16.90 -11.21
C ALA A 202 -18.72 16.95 -11.88
N GLU A 203 -18.77 16.69 -13.18
CA GLU A 203 -20.04 16.67 -13.92
C GLU A 203 -20.85 15.42 -13.55
N VAL A 204 -22.01 15.62 -12.92
CA VAL A 204 -22.94 14.53 -12.57
C VAL A 204 -23.49 13.89 -13.85
N ASP A 205 -23.45 12.57 -13.93
CA ASP A 205 -24.02 11.77 -15.00
C ASP A 205 -25.42 11.23 -14.61
N ALA A 206 -25.52 10.61 -13.42
CA ALA A 206 -26.76 10.09 -12.88
C ALA A 206 -26.78 10.09 -11.35
N THR A 207 -27.95 10.16 -10.76
CA THR A 207 -28.15 10.17 -9.30
C THR A 207 -29.35 9.33 -8.94
N SER A 208 -29.22 8.42 -7.97
CA SER A 208 -30.37 7.69 -7.39
C SER A 208 -31.21 8.62 -6.49
N GLU A 209 -32.48 8.29 -6.31
CA GLU A 209 -33.46 9.12 -5.58
C GLU A 209 -33.06 9.40 -4.12
N ASN A 210 -32.33 8.48 -3.50
CA ASN A 210 -31.85 8.56 -2.11
C ASN A 210 -30.48 9.25 -1.96
N VAL A 211 -30.06 10.06 -2.94
CA VAL A 211 -28.90 10.93 -2.88
C VAL A 211 -29.35 12.39 -2.95
N THR A 212 -28.90 13.18 -1.99
CA THR A 212 -29.04 14.64 -2.03
C THR A 212 -27.71 15.28 -2.39
N ALA A 213 -27.71 16.12 -3.43
CA ALA A 213 -26.52 16.81 -3.90
C ALA A 213 -26.69 18.33 -3.74
N ASN A 214 -25.68 19.01 -3.16
CA ASN A 214 -25.65 20.45 -3.01
C ASN A 214 -24.20 20.96 -3.06
N ASN A 215 -23.86 21.73 -4.09
CA ASN A 215 -22.57 22.43 -4.22
C ASN A 215 -21.34 21.60 -3.88
N GLY A 216 -21.21 20.39 -4.47
CA GLY A 216 -20.09 19.48 -4.24
C GLY A 216 -20.16 18.69 -2.93
N ASN A 217 -21.30 18.77 -2.24
CA ASN A 217 -21.61 17.94 -1.09
C ASN A 217 -22.68 16.91 -1.47
N TYR A 218 -22.51 15.68 -1.02
CA TYR A 218 -23.38 14.55 -1.36
C TYR A 218 -23.74 13.81 -0.07
N THR A 219 -25.05 13.68 0.19
CA THR A 219 -25.58 12.84 1.26
C THR A 219 -26.20 11.59 0.62
N LEU A 220 -25.68 10.44 0.98
CA LEU A 220 -26.11 9.14 0.48
C LEU A 220 -26.87 8.39 1.58
N SER A 221 -28.16 8.16 1.37
CA SER A 221 -29.05 7.43 2.29
C SER A 221 -29.17 5.98 1.82
N GLY A 222 -28.11 5.19 2.06
CA GLY A 222 -27.96 3.85 1.51
C GLY A 222 -28.49 2.70 2.38
N THR A 223 -29.23 2.97 3.47
CA THR A 223 -29.68 1.94 4.42
C THR A 223 -30.71 0.98 3.86
N THR A 224 -31.68 1.47 3.09
CA THR A 224 -32.76 0.66 2.53
C THR A 224 -32.42 0.19 1.12
N ASN A 225 -31.97 1.11 0.28
CA ASN A 225 -31.58 0.86 -1.10
C ASN A 225 -30.20 1.41 -1.33
N LYS A 226 -29.45 0.81 -2.24
CA LYS A 226 -28.17 1.36 -2.69
C LYS A 226 -28.31 2.81 -3.11
N ALA A 227 -27.54 3.71 -2.52
CA ALA A 227 -27.40 5.09 -2.93
C ALA A 227 -26.16 5.25 -3.84
N LEU A 228 -26.34 5.83 -5.02
CA LEU A 228 -25.31 5.96 -6.03
C LEU A 228 -25.42 7.31 -6.74
N VAL A 229 -24.34 8.05 -6.81
CA VAL A 229 -24.17 9.14 -7.74
C VAL A 229 -22.96 8.87 -8.64
N THR A 230 -23.15 9.02 -9.95
CA THR A 230 -22.09 8.85 -10.94
C THR A 230 -21.75 10.17 -11.59
N PHE A 231 -20.47 10.31 -11.97
CA PHE A 231 -19.90 11.45 -12.64
C PHE A 231 -19.28 11.02 -13.97
N LYS A 232 -19.18 11.93 -14.92
CA LYS A 232 -18.47 11.70 -16.18
C LYS A 232 -17.01 11.33 -15.93
N SER A 233 -16.39 10.69 -16.91
CA SER A 233 -14.98 10.29 -16.84
C SER A 233 -14.07 11.46 -16.46
N ILE A 234 -13.09 11.16 -15.61
CA ILE A 234 -12.00 12.07 -15.23
C ILE A 234 -10.70 11.81 -16.01
N GLY A 235 -10.77 10.99 -17.06
CA GLY A 235 -9.65 10.68 -17.93
C GLY A 235 -8.55 9.84 -17.26
N LYS A 236 -7.37 9.85 -17.88
CA LYS A 236 -6.26 8.98 -17.51
C LYS A 236 -5.62 9.33 -16.17
N LYS A 237 -5.44 10.62 -15.89
CA LYS A 237 -4.78 11.13 -14.70
C LYS A 237 -5.68 12.11 -13.97
N ALA A 238 -5.95 11.85 -12.72
CA ALA A 238 -6.72 12.74 -11.85
C ALA A 238 -6.36 12.55 -10.38
N LYS A 239 -6.58 13.60 -9.62
CA LYS A 239 -6.59 13.60 -8.16
C LYS A 239 -7.97 14.01 -7.69
N ILE A 240 -8.61 13.16 -6.90
CA ILE A 240 -9.90 13.42 -6.24
C ILE A 240 -9.61 13.69 -4.77
N LYS A 241 -10.18 14.75 -4.22
CA LYS A 241 -10.18 15.04 -2.79
C LYS A 241 -11.60 15.18 -2.30
N ALA A 242 -11.90 14.64 -1.13
CA ALA A 242 -13.15 14.86 -0.42
C ALA A 242 -12.94 14.66 1.08
N GLU A 243 -13.86 15.19 1.87
CA GLU A 243 -14.08 14.77 3.25
C GLU A 243 -15.28 13.80 3.26
N PHE A 244 -15.25 12.78 4.11
CA PHE A 244 -16.42 11.91 4.26
C PHE A 244 -16.71 11.58 5.73
N THR A 245 -17.96 11.25 6.01
CA THR A 245 -18.42 10.66 7.27
C THR A 245 -19.27 9.43 7.01
N LEU A 246 -19.18 8.44 7.89
CA LEU A 246 -20.04 7.27 7.90
C LEU A 246 -21.10 7.41 9.00
N GLY A 247 -22.32 6.96 8.77
CA GLY A 247 -23.34 6.81 9.81
C GLY A 247 -22.98 5.72 10.82
N LYS A 248 -23.96 5.27 11.60
CA LYS A 248 -23.78 4.22 12.63
C LYS A 248 -24.04 2.81 12.12
N GLU A 249 -24.49 2.70 10.90
CA GLU A 249 -24.91 1.45 10.28
C GLU A 249 -23.69 0.57 9.93
N ASN A 250 -23.90 -0.72 9.77
CA ASN A 250 -22.85 -1.70 9.49
C ASN A 250 -22.68 -2.01 8.00
N GLY A 251 -23.04 -1.08 7.13
CA GLY A 251 -22.84 -1.22 5.69
C GLY A 251 -21.50 -0.66 5.21
N THR A 252 -21.43 -0.36 3.92
CA THR A 252 -20.24 0.17 3.26
C THR A 252 -20.54 1.46 2.51
N SER A 253 -19.56 2.36 2.43
CA SER A 253 -19.61 3.53 1.56
C SER A 253 -18.24 3.78 0.95
N GLY A 254 -18.19 4.45 -0.22
CA GLY A 254 -16.92 4.74 -0.87
C GLY A 254 -17.06 5.16 -2.31
N PHE A 255 -16.13 4.70 -3.14
CA PHE A 255 -15.97 5.10 -4.54
C PHE A 255 -16.20 3.94 -5.49
N VAL A 256 -16.81 4.22 -6.63
CA VAL A 256 -16.94 3.29 -7.75
C VAL A 256 -16.21 3.82 -8.97
N PHE A 257 -15.63 2.93 -9.74
CA PHE A 257 -14.97 3.21 -11.01
C PHE A 257 -15.49 2.22 -12.05
N HIS A 258 -16.24 2.70 -13.03
CA HIS A 258 -16.79 1.85 -14.08
C HIS A 258 -15.66 1.33 -14.97
N THR A 259 -15.76 0.06 -15.35
CA THR A 259 -14.79 -0.66 -16.16
C THR A 259 -15.22 -0.75 -17.62
N ASP A 260 -16.50 -0.54 -17.88
CA ASP A 260 -17.13 -0.55 -19.19
C ASP A 260 -18.35 0.37 -19.27
N SER A 261 -18.94 0.48 -20.45
CA SER A 261 -20.18 1.24 -20.71
C SER A 261 -21.45 0.50 -20.24
N ASN A 262 -21.37 -0.80 -19.94
CA ASN A 262 -22.52 -1.63 -19.60
C ASN A 262 -22.91 -1.56 -18.11
N GLY A 263 -22.17 -0.78 -17.33
CA GLY A 263 -22.48 -0.53 -15.94
C GLY A 263 -21.66 -1.37 -14.93
N SER A 264 -20.74 -2.21 -15.38
CA SER A 264 -19.79 -2.91 -14.50
C SER A 264 -18.85 -1.91 -13.84
N TYR A 265 -18.57 -2.09 -12.55
CA TYR A 265 -17.65 -1.23 -11.81
C TYR A 265 -16.89 -1.98 -10.73
N CYS A 266 -15.64 -1.57 -10.51
CA CYS A 266 -14.88 -1.85 -9.31
C CYS A 266 -15.24 -0.84 -8.22
N LYS A 267 -15.12 -1.22 -6.95
CA LYS A 267 -15.35 -0.31 -5.84
C LYS A 267 -14.22 -0.35 -4.81
N ILE A 268 -13.94 0.81 -4.21
CA ILE A 268 -13.12 0.94 -3.01
C ILE A 268 -14.05 1.48 -1.92
N VAL A 269 -14.28 0.69 -0.88
CA VAL A 269 -15.26 1.01 0.16
C VAL A 269 -14.63 1.04 1.54
N PHE A 270 -15.21 1.84 2.39
CA PHE A 270 -14.96 1.95 3.82
C PHE A 270 -15.95 1.05 4.54
N ASP A 271 -15.46 0.02 5.21
CA ASP A 271 -16.27 -0.96 5.95
C ASP A 271 -15.98 -0.79 7.44
N MET A 272 -16.88 -0.09 8.13
CA MET A 272 -16.72 0.20 9.56
C MET A 272 -16.85 -1.07 10.41
N ALA A 273 -17.76 -1.98 10.03
CA ALA A 273 -17.99 -3.23 10.78
C ALA A 273 -16.78 -4.16 10.72
N LYS A 274 -16.06 -4.18 9.58
CA LYS A 274 -14.86 -4.98 9.42
C LYS A 274 -13.57 -4.22 9.81
N GLY A 275 -13.64 -2.91 10.06
CA GLY A 275 -12.47 -2.07 10.33
C GLY A 275 -11.48 -2.11 9.16
N LYS A 276 -11.95 -1.93 7.91
CA LYS A 276 -11.12 -2.06 6.71
C LYS A 276 -11.53 -1.09 5.61
N ILE A 277 -10.54 -0.72 4.82
CA ILE A 277 -10.73 -0.22 3.45
C ILE A 277 -10.62 -1.44 2.53
N ILE A 278 -11.58 -1.66 1.65
CA ILE A 278 -11.64 -2.86 0.81
C ILE A 278 -11.82 -2.48 -0.65
N GLY A 279 -10.98 -3.05 -1.51
CA GLY A 279 -11.12 -2.98 -2.96
C GLY A 279 -11.83 -4.24 -3.51
N TYR A 280 -12.86 -4.03 -4.32
CA TYR A 280 -13.60 -5.10 -5.01
C TYR A 280 -13.45 -4.94 -6.53
N ASN A 281 -13.38 -6.07 -7.23
CA ASN A 281 -13.47 -6.10 -8.70
C ASN A 281 -14.94 -5.96 -9.18
N SER A 282 -15.14 -5.94 -10.49
CA SER A 282 -16.45 -5.73 -11.13
C SER A 282 -17.48 -6.84 -10.89
N ILE A 283 -17.06 -8.00 -10.39
CA ILE A 283 -17.94 -9.09 -9.96
C ILE A 283 -18.02 -9.22 -8.44
N SER A 284 -17.71 -8.13 -7.72
CA SER A 284 -17.78 -8.02 -6.25
C SER A 284 -16.89 -9.00 -5.47
N GLN A 285 -15.78 -9.46 -6.05
CA GLN A 285 -14.77 -10.20 -5.32
C GLN A 285 -13.80 -9.22 -4.67
N GLU A 286 -13.45 -9.43 -3.40
CA GLU A 286 -12.42 -8.70 -2.70
C GLU A 286 -11.05 -9.01 -3.34
N VAL A 287 -10.31 -7.96 -3.72
CA VAL A 287 -9.02 -8.09 -4.40
C VAL A 287 -7.87 -7.43 -3.64
N THR A 288 -8.18 -6.54 -2.73
CA THR A 288 -7.20 -5.87 -1.86
C THR A 288 -7.91 -5.30 -0.64
N ARG A 289 -7.18 -5.18 0.46
CA ARG A 289 -7.70 -4.60 1.70
C ARG A 289 -6.59 -3.94 2.51
N MET A 290 -6.97 -2.98 3.35
CA MET A 290 -6.11 -2.30 4.32
C MET A 290 -6.85 -2.18 5.65
N PRO A 291 -6.33 -2.65 6.78
CA PRO A 291 -6.92 -2.41 8.09
C PRO A 291 -7.02 -0.91 8.37
N PHE A 292 -8.20 -0.45 8.78
CA PHE A 292 -8.43 0.93 9.20
C PHE A 292 -9.70 1.03 10.05
N GLN A 293 -9.56 1.45 11.30
CA GLN A 293 -10.70 1.58 12.20
C GLN A 293 -11.44 2.88 11.94
N PHE A 294 -12.69 2.76 11.50
CA PHE A 294 -13.61 3.88 11.32
C PHE A 294 -14.46 4.11 12.56
N GLN A 295 -14.78 5.37 12.85
CA GLN A 295 -15.72 5.77 13.88
C GLN A 295 -16.91 6.48 13.24
N ALA A 296 -18.12 6.13 13.67
CA ALA A 296 -19.34 6.74 13.17
C ALA A 296 -19.33 8.27 13.41
N ASN A 297 -19.87 9.02 12.45
CA ASN A 297 -19.99 10.47 12.47
C ASN A 297 -18.64 11.21 12.63
N THR A 298 -17.55 10.53 12.40
CA THR A 298 -16.21 11.14 12.39
C THR A 298 -15.86 11.53 10.95
N LYS A 299 -15.28 12.71 10.80
CA LYS A 299 -14.82 13.24 9.51
C LYS A 299 -13.45 12.65 9.18
N TYR A 300 -13.31 12.20 7.95
CA TYR A 300 -12.07 11.69 7.36
C TYR A 300 -11.74 12.43 6.08
N ASP A 301 -10.49 12.78 5.90
CA ASP A 301 -9.97 13.28 4.62
C ASP A 301 -9.60 12.10 3.72
N VAL A 302 -10.10 12.10 2.49
CA VAL A 302 -9.73 11.13 1.47
C VAL A 302 -9.09 11.82 0.28
N GLU A 303 -8.00 11.26 -0.21
CA GLU A 303 -7.34 11.65 -1.45
C GLU A 303 -7.15 10.42 -2.33
N ILE A 304 -7.58 10.50 -3.60
CA ILE A 304 -7.37 9.43 -4.57
C ILE A 304 -6.54 9.98 -5.71
N ILE A 305 -5.47 9.28 -6.06
CA ILE A 305 -4.65 9.58 -7.23
C ILE A 305 -4.79 8.45 -8.22
N THR A 306 -5.06 8.80 -9.47
CA THR A 306 -5.22 7.83 -10.55
C THR A 306 -4.25 8.10 -11.69
N GLU A 307 -3.66 7.04 -12.22
CA GLU A 307 -2.90 7.06 -13.48
C GLU A 307 -3.11 5.76 -14.26
N GLY A 308 -3.73 5.88 -15.44
CA GLY A 308 -4.14 4.71 -16.19
C GLY A 308 -5.07 3.82 -15.36
N SER A 309 -4.78 2.54 -15.29
CA SER A 309 -5.53 1.60 -14.46
C SER A 309 -5.17 1.63 -12.98
N VAL A 310 -4.12 2.34 -12.57
CA VAL A 310 -3.71 2.44 -11.16
C VAL A 310 -4.59 3.44 -10.42
N VAL A 311 -5.07 3.04 -9.25
CA VAL A 311 -5.86 3.87 -8.33
C VAL A 311 -5.25 3.72 -6.94
N VAL A 312 -4.81 4.82 -6.34
CA VAL A 312 -4.25 4.84 -4.98
C VAL A 312 -5.10 5.77 -4.12
N LEU A 313 -5.71 5.21 -3.10
CA LEU A 313 -6.51 5.94 -2.12
C LEU A 313 -5.69 6.15 -0.84
N TYR A 314 -5.76 7.35 -0.27
CA TYR A 314 -5.17 7.72 1.02
C TYR A 314 -6.24 8.24 1.96
N ILE A 315 -6.13 7.92 3.26
CA ILE A 315 -7.00 8.44 4.32
C ILE A 315 -6.16 9.07 5.43
N ASN A 316 -6.42 10.35 5.72
CA ASN A 316 -5.84 11.12 6.84
C ASN A 316 -4.30 11.07 6.94
N GLY A 317 -3.57 10.72 5.87
CA GLY A 317 -2.13 10.46 5.93
C GLY A 317 -1.74 9.26 6.81
N LYS A 318 -2.69 8.37 7.12
CA LYS A 318 -2.49 7.21 7.99
C LYS A 318 -2.49 5.88 7.24
N ALA A 319 -3.24 5.77 6.16
CA ALA A 319 -3.36 4.55 5.39
C ALA A 319 -3.44 4.82 3.90
N ALA A 320 -2.92 3.89 3.11
CA ALA A 320 -3.08 3.84 1.67
C ALA A 320 -3.72 2.52 1.23
N LEU A 321 -4.47 2.56 0.14
CA LEU A 321 -4.92 1.38 -0.57
C LEU A 321 -4.67 1.53 -2.06
N THR A 322 -3.72 0.78 -2.57
CA THR A 322 -3.47 0.64 -4.01
C THR A 322 -4.41 -0.40 -4.59
N ASN A 323 -4.99 -0.09 -5.73
CA ASN A 323 -5.82 -0.99 -6.52
C ASN A 323 -5.56 -0.79 -8.02
N ARG A 324 -6.02 -1.73 -8.83
CA ARG A 324 -5.94 -1.65 -10.28
C ARG A 324 -7.34 -1.82 -10.88
N VAL A 325 -7.76 -0.84 -11.69
CA VAL A 325 -9.08 -0.78 -12.32
C VAL A 325 -8.88 -0.50 -13.80
N TYR A 326 -9.00 -1.52 -14.63
CA TYR A 326 -8.92 -1.36 -16.09
C TYR A 326 -10.21 -0.75 -16.63
N GLY A 327 -10.10 0.01 -17.74
CA GLY A 327 -11.24 0.63 -18.41
C GLY A 327 -11.74 1.95 -17.79
N ARG A 328 -11.33 2.29 -16.54
CA ARG A 328 -11.81 3.48 -15.83
C ARG A 328 -11.52 4.81 -16.57
N GLU A 329 -10.52 4.83 -17.45
CA GLU A 329 -10.05 6.07 -18.09
C GLU A 329 -11.11 6.70 -19.01
N GLN A 330 -11.94 5.88 -19.64
CA GLN A 330 -13.01 6.29 -20.55
C GLN A 330 -14.39 6.23 -19.90
N ASN A 331 -14.50 5.61 -18.73
CA ASN A 331 -15.77 5.33 -18.09
C ASN A 331 -16.02 6.25 -16.89
N LYS A 332 -17.27 6.32 -16.48
CA LYS A 332 -17.72 7.11 -15.33
C LYS A 332 -17.18 6.57 -14.01
N TRP A 333 -17.17 7.40 -13.00
CA TRP A 333 -16.87 7.06 -11.61
C TRP A 333 -17.96 7.60 -10.71
N GLY A 334 -17.93 7.30 -9.42
CA GLY A 334 -18.98 7.80 -8.53
C GLY A 334 -18.74 7.53 -7.05
N LEU A 335 -19.75 7.91 -6.26
CA LEU A 335 -19.85 7.68 -4.83
C LEU A 335 -20.99 6.69 -4.58
N ILE A 336 -20.79 5.76 -3.64
CA ILE A 336 -21.74 4.69 -3.33
C ILE A 336 -21.92 4.56 -1.82
N ALA A 337 -23.14 4.18 -1.40
CA ALA A 337 -23.44 3.69 -0.06
C ALA A 337 -24.40 2.52 -0.14
N GLU A 338 -24.10 1.42 0.58
CA GLU A 338 -24.86 0.17 0.60
C GLU A 338 -25.01 -0.28 2.06
N GLY A 339 -26.26 -0.33 2.57
CA GLY A 339 -26.55 -0.62 3.98
C GLY A 339 -25.99 0.43 4.96
N GLN A 340 -25.67 1.64 4.46
CA GLN A 340 -24.95 2.67 5.18
C GLN A 340 -25.43 4.07 4.77
N ASN A 341 -25.55 4.99 5.73
CA ASN A 341 -25.65 6.41 5.44
C ASN A 341 -24.25 7.04 5.45
N SER A 342 -24.00 7.95 4.53
CA SER A 342 -22.74 8.65 4.47
C SER A 342 -22.87 10.04 3.87
N THR A 343 -21.91 10.89 4.17
CA THR A 343 -21.77 12.20 3.51
C THR A 343 -20.40 12.31 2.90
N PHE A 344 -20.34 12.90 1.71
CA PHE A 344 -19.10 13.36 1.08
C PHE A 344 -19.19 14.85 0.89
N SER A 345 -18.20 15.59 1.34
CA SER A 345 -18.17 17.05 1.25
C SER A 345 -16.84 17.54 0.67
N ASN A 346 -16.84 18.78 0.20
CA ASN A 346 -15.65 19.41 -0.36
C ASN A 346 -15.03 18.63 -1.52
N LEU A 347 -15.88 17.95 -2.33
CA LEU A 347 -15.41 17.16 -3.48
C LEU A 347 -14.71 18.07 -4.49
N GLN A 348 -13.45 17.79 -4.73
CA GLN A 348 -12.59 18.52 -5.67
C GLN A 348 -11.87 17.53 -6.57
N ILE A 349 -11.78 17.87 -7.85
CA ILE A 349 -11.02 17.11 -8.84
C ILE A 349 -9.98 18.01 -9.47
N THR A 350 -8.76 17.51 -9.57
CA THR A 350 -7.68 18.17 -10.29
C THR A 350 -7.00 17.21 -11.25
N GLN A 351 -6.46 17.75 -12.33
CA GLN A 351 -5.68 17.04 -13.35
C GLN A 351 -4.30 17.68 -13.50
N PRO A 352 -3.32 17.01 -14.11
CA PRO A 352 -2.11 17.69 -14.58
C PRO A 352 -2.45 18.77 -15.61
N GLU A 353 -1.57 19.76 -15.72
CA GLU A 353 -1.64 20.79 -16.78
C GLU A 353 -1.45 20.18 -18.16
#